data_c3cc6b0dd72e39bc9c272778876d1b79
#
_entry.id   c3cc6b0dd72e39bc9c272778876d1b79
#
_cell.length_a   1.000
_cell.length_b   1.000
_cell.length_c   1.000
_cell.angle_alpha   90.00
_cell.angle_beta   90.00
_cell.angle_gamma   90.00
#
_symmetry.space_group_name_H-M   'P 1'
#
loop_
_entity.id
_entity.type
_entity.pdbx_description
1 polymer ?
#
loop_
_entity_poly.entity_id
_entity_poly.type
_entity_poly.pdbx_seq_one_letter_code
_entity_poly.pdbx_strand_id
1 'polypeptide(L)'
;MPMYLAKRSAKYEMMWLVMEQGVPKEPMRKAKIDITFVASDKIRRDLDNLFSSMKAYIDGLVEVGLLWDDSADRVTYTIRYELGEKPNTIIKVTHVK
;
A
#
# COMPACT_ATOMS: atom_id res chain seq x y z
N MET A 1 5.63 14.21 -2.10
CA MET A 1 6.03 13.21 -3.09
C MET A 1 5.34 11.89 -2.82
N PRO A 2 4.99 11.15 -3.87
CA PRO A 2 4.47 9.81 -3.67
C PRO A 2 5.54 8.86 -3.16
N MET A 3 5.14 7.87 -2.40
CA MET A 3 6.01 6.83 -1.89
C MET A 3 5.61 5.50 -2.51
N TYR A 4 6.58 4.76 -3.05
CA TYR A 4 6.36 3.47 -3.70
C TYR A 4 6.88 2.35 -2.81
N LEU A 5 6.02 1.39 -2.50
CA LEU A 5 6.33 0.26 -1.64
C LEU A 5 6.00 -1.04 -2.36
N ALA A 6 6.94 -1.98 -2.34
CA ALA A 6 6.75 -3.29 -2.93
C ALA A 6 6.51 -4.31 -1.81
N LYS A 7 5.38 -4.98 -1.86
CA LYS A 7 5.00 -5.98 -0.87
C LYS A 7 5.87 -7.24 -1.02
N ARG A 8 6.45 -7.69 0.06
CA ARG A 8 7.15 -8.97 0.12
C ARG A 8 6.63 -9.87 1.22
N SER A 9 6.30 -9.32 2.37
CA SER A 9 5.81 -10.08 3.51
C SER A 9 4.87 -9.20 4.36
N ALA A 10 4.78 -9.46 5.62
CA ALA A 10 3.78 -8.88 6.50
C ALA A 10 4.08 -7.42 6.91
N LYS A 11 3.27 -6.93 7.79
CA LYS A 11 3.21 -5.60 8.35
C LYS A 11 4.58 -4.98 8.70
N TYR A 12 5.47 -5.73 9.33
CA TYR A 12 6.75 -5.20 9.78
C TYR A 12 7.71 -4.88 8.63
N GLU A 13 7.64 -5.63 7.55
CA GLU A 13 8.45 -5.32 6.38
C GLU A 13 7.95 -4.06 5.69
N MET A 14 6.64 -3.84 5.67
CA MET A 14 6.08 -2.60 5.15
C MET A 14 6.55 -1.40 5.97
N MET A 15 6.56 -1.53 7.30
CA MET A 15 7.08 -0.49 8.19
C MET A 15 8.55 -0.21 7.91
N TRP A 16 9.34 -1.25 7.69
CA TRP A 16 10.75 -1.10 7.36
C TRP A 16 10.96 -0.34 6.05
N LEU A 17 10.18 -0.67 5.01
CA LEU A 17 10.26 0.00 3.72
C LEU A 17 9.95 1.49 3.84
N VAL A 18 8.95 1.84 4.65
CA VAL A 18 8.62 3.24 4.91
C VAL A 18 9.77 3.94 5.63
N MET A 19 10.35 3.29 6.63
CA MET A 19 11.46 3.86 7.38
C MET A 19 12.69 4.10 6.51
N GLU A 20 12.96 3.22 5.56
CA GLU A 20 14.07 3.40 4.60
C GLU A 20 13.86 4.60 3.70
N GLN A 21 12.63 4.89 3.32
CA GLN A 21 12.31 6.03 2.45
C GLN A 21 12.17 7.35 3.22
N GLY A 22 12.06 7.28 4.53
CA GLY A 22 11.92 8.43 5.40
C GLY A 22 10.48 8.65 5.86
N VAL A 23 10.29 8.58 7.19
CA VAL A 23 8.99 8.84 7.80
C VAL A 23 8.78 10.36 7.89
N PRO A 24 7.63 10.91 7.46
CA PRO A 24 7.38 12.34 7.61
C PRO A 24 7.27 12.72 9.09
N LYS A 25 7.53 13.99 9.40
CA LYS A 25 7.41 14.50 10.78
C LYS A 25 6.01 14.30 11.34
N GLU A 26 5.01 14.51 10.48
CA GLU A 26 3.61 14.32 10.85
C GLU A 26 2.98 13.32 9.90
N PRO A 27 2.13 12.41 10.40
CA PRO A 27 1.40 11.50 9.52
C PRO A 27 0.54 12.26 8.53
N MET A 28 0.37 11.67 7.35
CA MET A 28 -0.53 12.20 6.34
C MET A 28 -1.96 12.11 6.86
N ARG A 29 -2.66 13.23 6.95
CA ARG A 29 -4.05 13.26 7.42
C ARG A 29 -5.02 12.74 6.37
N LYS A 30 -4.69 12.99 5.10
CA LYS A 30 -5.44 12.45 3.96
C LYS A 30 -4.44 11.91 2.96
N ALA A 31 -4.72 10.74 2.42
CA ALA A 31 -3.84 10.09 1.47
C ALA A 31 -4.61 9.33 0.41
N LYS A 32 -4.00 9.22 -0.77
CA LYS A 32 -4.45 8.36 -1.83
C LYS A 32 -3.50 7.17 -1.90
N ILE A 33 -4.05 5.97 -1.82
CA ILE A 33 -3.26 4.73 -1.88
C ILE A 33 -3.63 4.01 -3.18
N ASP A 34 -2.65 3.91 -4.08
CA ASP A 34 -2.78 3.17 -5.33
C ASP A 34 -2.09 1.83 -5.16
N ILE A 35 -2.85 0.75 -5.31
CA ILE A 35 -2.35 -0.62 -5.17
C ILE A 35 -2.40 -1.28 -6.53
N THR A 36 -1.25 -1.80 -6.96
CA THR A 36 -1.15 -2.56 -8.21
C THR A 36 -0.70 -3.98 -7.89
N PHE A 37 -1.56 -4.94 -8.20
CA PHE A 37 -1.23 -6.36 -8.09
C PHE A 37 -0.68 -6.84 -9.41
N VAL A 38 0.58 -7.27 -9.42
CA VAL A 38 1.22 -7.81 -10.62
C VAL A 38 1.30 -9.32 -10.47
N ALA A 39 0.72 -10.04 -11.43
CA ALA A 39 0.77 -11.50 -11.49
C ALA A 39 1.61 -11.95 -12.68
N SER A 40 2.31 -13.08 -12.53
CA SER A 40 3.12 -13.65 -13.61
C SER A 40 2.42 -14.80 -14.33
N ASP A 41 1.18 -15.10 -13.97
CA ASP A 41 0.36 -16.14 -14.59
C ASP A 41 -1.03 -15.59 -14.92
N LYS A 42 -1.87 -16.40 -15.58
CA LYS A 42 -3.22 -16.01 -15.98
C LYS A 42 -4.30 -16.63 -15.09
N ILE A 43 -3.93 -17.05 -13.88
CA ILE A 43 -4.89 -17.60 -12.94
C ILE A 43 -5.86 -16.49 -12.53
N ARG A 44 -7.16 -16.81 -12.59
CA ARG A 44 -8.21 -15.87 -12.21
C ARG A 44 -8.13 -15.53 -10.72
N ARG A 45 -8.20 -14.23 -10.40
CA ARG A 45 -8.19 -13.75 -9.03
C ARG A 45 -9.25 -12.66 -8.87
N ASP A 46 -9.91 -12.63 -7.72
CA ASP A 46 -10.88 -11.59 -7.39
C ASP A 46 -10.17 -10.43 -6.69
N LEU A 47 -10.42 -9.21 -7.16
CA LEU A 47 -9.76 -8.01 -6.62
C LEU A 47 -10.11 -7.75 -5.16
N ASP A 48 -11.34 -8.05 -4.74
CA ASP A 48 -11.74 -7.87 -3.34
C ASP A 48 -10.94 -8.79 -2.40
N ASN A 49 -10.67 -10.03 -2.81
CA ASN A 49 -9.84 -10.95 -2.03
C ASN A 49 -8.39 -10.47 -1.98
N LEU A 50 -7.87 -9.96 -3.09
CA LEU A 50 -6.52 -9.38 -3.12
C LEU A 50 -6.42 -8.17 -2.21
N PHE A 51 -7.42 -7.29 -2.25
CA PHE A 51 -7.44 -6.11 -1.40
C PHE A 51 -7.54 -6.48 0.08
N SER A 52 -8.36 -7.47 0.43
CA SER A 52 -8.49 -7.93 1.82
C SER A 52 -7.15 -8.37 2.41
N SER A 53 -6.28 -8.94 1.58
CA SER A 53 -4.95 -9.37 2.02
C SER A 53 -4.04 -8.20 2.40
N MET A 54 -4.42 -6.98 2.03
CA MET A 54 -3.60 -5.79 2.28
C MET A 54 -3.81 -5.17 3.66
N LYS A 55 -4.80 -5.65 4.44
CA LYS A 55 -5.17 -5.02 5.72
C LYS A 55 -3.98 -4.88 6.66
N ALA A 56 -3.19 -5.95 6.83
CA ALA A 56 -2.03 -5.91 7.72
C ALA A 56 -0.97 -4.90 7.26
N TYR A 57 -0.80 -4.75 5.94
CA TYR A 57 0.16 -3.80 5.38
C TYR A 57 -0.28 -2.36 5.61
N ILE A 58 -1.56 -2.09 5.42
CA ILE A 58 -2.13 -0.77 5.65
C ILE A 58 -2.06 -0.41 7.13
N ASP A 59 -2.33 -1.35 8.02
CA ASP A 59 -2.17 -1.17 9.46
C ASP A 59 -0.71 -0.79 9.79
N GLY A 60 0.25 -1.39 9.09
CA GLY A 60 1.66 -1.04 9.24
C GLY A 60 1.97 0.40 8.84
N LEU A 61 1.32 0.91 7.79
CA LEU A 61 1.49 2.31 7.37
C LEU A 61 0.99 3.29 8.44
N VAL A 62 -0.09 2.95 9.12
CA VAL A 62 -0.61 3.75 10.22
C VAL A 62 0.34 3.67 11.43
N GLU A 63 0.75 2.47 11.78
CA GLU A 63 1.59 2.24 12.95
C GLU A 63 2.97 2.89 12.86
N VAL A 64 3.57 2.90 11.67
CA VAL A 64 4.88 3.53 11.46
C VAL A 64 4.80 5.05 11.41
N GLY A 65 3.61 5.62 11.36
CA GLY A 65 3.40 7.07 11.35
C GLY A 65 3.35 7.71 9.98
N LEU A 66 3.19 6.94 8.91
CA LEU A 66 3.01 7.49 7.58
C LEU A 66 1.60 8.03 7.38
N LEU A 67 0.60 7.31 7.87
CA LEU A 67 -0.81 7.69 7.78
C LEU A 67 -1.34 8.00 9.16
N TRP A 68 -2.22 9.02 9.24
CA TRP A 68 -2.90 9.34 10.48
C TRP A 68 -3.86 8.22 10.91
N ASP A 69 -4.63 7.74 9.94
CA ASP A 69 -5.62 6.70 10.14
C ASP A 69 -6.01 6.15 8.77
N ASP A 70 -6.62 4.96 8.73
CA ASP A 70 -7.08 4.32 7.49
C ASP A 70 -8.59 4.44 7.26
N SER A 71 -9.27 5.31 7.99
CA SER A 71 -10.70 5.51 7.88
C SER A 71 -11.10 6.07 6.50
N ALA A 72 -12.35 5.82 6.11
CA ALA A 72 -12.86 6.16 4.78
C ALA A 72 -12.85 7.65 4.45
N ASP A 73 -12.88 8.50 5.46
CA ASP A 73 -12.81 9.96 5.28
C ASP A 73 -11.36 10.46 5.10
N ARG A 74 -10.37 9.61 5.31
CA ARG A 74 -8.96 9.99 5.26
C ARG A 74 -8.18 9.33 4.15
N VAL A 75 -8.65 8.18 3.65
CA VAL A 75 -7.91 7.38 2.68
C VAL A 75 -8.80 7.01 1.51
N THR A 76 -8.27 7.19 0.30
CA THR A 76 -8.89 6.74 -0.93
C THR A 76 -8.02 5.66 -1.55
N TYR A 77 -8.64 4.57 -1.99
CA TYR A 77 -7.94 3.46 -2.62
C TYR A 77 -8.23 3.37 -4.11
N THR A 78 -7.20 3.09 -4.88
CA THR A 78 -7.32 2.70 -6.29
C THR A 78 -6.63 1.34 -6.42
N ILE A 79 -7.31 0.39 -7.04
CA ILE A 79 -6.82 -0.97 -7.16
C ILE A 79 -6.69 -1.32 -8.63
N ARG A 80 -5.53 -1.87 -9.02
CA ARG A 80 -5.24 -2.30 -10.38
C ARG A 80 -4.68 -3.71 -10.37
N TYR A 81 -4.90 -4.40 -11.46
CA TYR A 81 -4.36 -5.74 -11.68
C TYR A 81 -3.65 -5.77 -13.03
N GLU A 82 -2.42 -6.24 -13.04
CA GLU A 82 -1.59 -6.30 -14.26
C GLU A 82 -0.90 -7.65 -14.35
N LEU A 83 -0.52 -8.04 -15.57
CA LEU A 83 0.37 -9.16 -15.81
C LEU A 83 1.79 -8.63 -16.01
N GLY A 84 2.76 -9.32 -15.44
CA GLY A 84 4.17 -8.96 -15.56
C GLY A 84 5.06 -10.19 -15.47
N GLU A 85 6.36 -9.99 -15.56
CA GLU A 85 7.32 -11.10 -15.54
C GLU A 85 7.42 -11.77 -14.17
N LYS A 86 7.28 -11.00 -13.10
CA LYS A 86 7.39 -11.50 -11.72
C LYS A 86 6.20 -11.01 -10.90
N PRO A 87 5.66 -11.89 -10.02
CA PRO A 87 4.58 -11.45 -9.13
C PRO A 87 5.08 -10.38 -8.17
N ASN A 88 4.28 -9.35 -7.97
CA ASN A 88 4.61 -8.26 -7.08
C ASN A 88 3.34 -7.52 -6.65
N THR A 89 3.44 -6.77 -5.57
CA THR A 89 2.40 -5.82 -5.17
C THR A 89 3.07 -4.48 -4.93
N ILE A 90 2.64 -3.48 -5.68
CA ILE A 90 3.21 -2.14 -5.61
C ILE A 90 2.19 -1.22 -4.96
N ILE A 91 2.61 -0.52 -3.93
CA ILE A 91 1.77 0.43 -3.21
C ILE A 91 2.36 1.81 -3.37
N LYS A 92 1.56 2.72 -3.92
CA LYS A 92 1.93 4.12 -4.06
C LYS A 92 1.08 4.94 -3.10
N VAL A 93 1.72 5.65 -2.19
CA VAL A 93 1.03 6.50 -1.21
C VAL A 93 1.29 7.95 -1.59
N THR A 94 0.22 8.72 -1.79
CA THR A 94 0.31 10.13 -2.14
C THR A 94 -0.43 10.95 -1.10
N HIS A 95 0.25 11.96 -0.55
CA HIS A 95 -0.36 12.89 0.38
C HIS A 95 -1.36 13.78 -0.36
N VAL A 96 -2.58 13.85 0.14
CA VAL A 96 -3.63 14.74 -0.37
C VAL A 96 -3.68 15.97 0.53
N LYS A 97 -3.45 17.11 -0.07
CA LYS A 97 -3.48 18.39 0.65
C LYS A 97 -4.86 19.02 0.63
#